data_8d15ec21858828fb4e5746a41ccbe5f1
#
_entry.id   8d15ec21858828fb4e5746a41ccbe5f1
#
_cell.length_a   1.000
_cell.length_b   1.000
_cell.length_c   1.000
_cell.angle_alpha   90.00
_cell.angle_beta   90.00
_cell.angle_gamma   90.00
#
_symmetry.space_group_name_H-M   'P 1'
#
loop_
_entity.id
_entity.type
_entity.pdbx_description
1 polymer ?
#
loop_
_entity_poly.entity_id
_entity_poly.type
_entity_poly.pdbx_seq_one_letter_code
_entity_poly.pdbx_strand_id
1 'polypeptide(L)'
;MKILFITDLYPIKSEEKTTPRTLFNFVKSWKNFGHEIEIIKPNFLLNSFIRRKPFYKNGIYDGVLNLNYQTPFWFDISRKIRTGITNFSPKNYDLVIAHMPCGILFADRLGVPFVAGFHNSDLTILTNPLYRFHFKKRMENALKNAKAIACRSFALKEKLLKIYPEFEEKTFVAPSGIDENLIKENLEKFSTPKIKIVTCANYKKYKNIELVLTAAKAIDGIELTIIGKWTDTQKLKNLNPHAKFLGYQPKEKVLDLMRQSDVFILPSKGETFGMVYLEAMASGCITICSEHDGIDGIIKNGKNGFTVVPNVTEIKNILNHIKNMTQNERKLLIQNGFQTIRQYTADKCAQDYLQQIFKVM
;
A
#
# COMPACT_ATOMS: atom_id res chain seq x y z
N MET A 1 6.14 23.95 9.17
CA MET A 1 4.75 23.75 9.63
C MET A 1 4.73 22.76 10.78
N LYS A 2 3.78 22.92 11.68
CA LYS A 2 3.48 21.95 12.72
C LYS A 2 2.29 21.07 12.28
N ILE A 3 2.53 19.76 12.09
CA ILE A 3 1.56 18.80 11.56
C ILE A 3 1.17 17.80 12.65
N LEU A 4 -0.12 17.62 12.86
CA LEU A 4 -0.65 16.52 13.66
C LEU A 4 -0.98 15.34 12.74
N PHE A 5 -0.30 14.19 12.94
CA PHE A 5 -0.50 12.97 12.19
C PHE A 5 -1.19 11.89 13.01
N ILE A 6 -2.37 11.45 12.60
CA ILE A 6 -3.22 10.55 13.38
C ILE A 6 -3.43 9.25 12.61
N THR A 7 -2.96 8.13 13.14
CA THR A 7 -3.15 6.81 12.50
C THR A 7 -2.84 5.65 13.45
N ASP A 8 -3.55 4.55 13.32
CA ASP A 8 -3.21 3.28 13.99
C ASP A 8 -2.12 2.50 13.23
N LEU A 9 -1.86 2.87 11.97
CA LEU A 9 -0.86 2.23 11.11
C LEU A 9 0.51 2.95 11.19
N TYR A 10 1.03 3.12 12.41
CA TYR A 10 2.35 3.70 12.65
C TYR A 10 3.12 2.85 13.68
N PRO A 11 4.43 2.61 13.51
CA PRO A 11 5.22 1.90 14.50
C PRO A 11 5.29 2.70 15.81
N ILE A 12 5.11 2.05 16.96
CA ILE A 12 5.26 2.70 18.28
C ILE A 12 6.74 2.93 18.59
N LYS A 13 7.57 1.95 18.22
CA LYS A 13 9.04 2.05 18.30
C LYS A 13 9.62 2.03 16.89
N SER A 14 10.65 2.84 16.67
CA SER A 14 11.31 2.95 15.36
C SER A 14 11.82 1.59 14.83
N GLU A 15 12.19 0.67 15.71
CA GLU A 15 12.68 -0.67 15.38
C GLU A 15 11.58 -1.70 15.07
N GLU A 16 10.30 -1.35 15.28
CA GLU A 16 9.18 -2.26 15.04
C GLU A 16 9.09 -2.65 13.56
N LYS A 17 9.33 -3.92 13.22
CA LYS A 17 9.31 -4.46 11.84
C LYS A 17 7.93 -4.97 11.41
N THR A 18 6.97 -5.10 12.32
CA THR A 18 5.66 -5.70 12.06
C THR A 18 4.64 -4.74 11.45
N THR A 19 4.85 -3.44 11.63
CA THR A 19 3.98 -2.39 11.09
C THR A 19 4.49 -1.95 9.72
N PRO A 20 3.62 -1.83 8.70
CA PRO A 20 4.00 -1.32 7.39
C PRO A 20 4.62 0.08 7.45
N ARG A 21 5.72 0.28 6.74
CA ARG A 21 6.51 1.52 6.79
C ARG A 21 5.99 2.65 5.87
N THR A 22 4.92 2.45 5.14
CA THR A 22 4.44 3.41 4.13
C THR A 22 4.11 4.79 4.73
N LEU A 23 3.36 4.83 5.83
CA LEU A 23 3.03 6.08 6.52
C LEU A 23 4.22 6.64 7.32
N PHE A 24 5.05 5.76 7.87
CA PHE A 24 6.31 6.14 8.51
C PHE A 24 7.23 6.89 7.54
N ASN A 25 7.33 6.44 6.28
CA ASN A 25 8.18 7.08 5.28
C ASN A 25 7.72 8.52 4.98
N PHE A 26 6.42 8.79 4.89
CA PHE A 26 5.93 10.17 4.75
C PHE A 26 6.37 11.07 5.90
N VAL A 27 6.14 10.62 7.14
CA VAL A 27 6.53 11.38 8.33
C VAL A 27 8.04 11.60 8.37
N LYS A 28 8.84 10.59 8.00
CA LYS A 28 10.29 10.71 7.92
C LYS A 28 10.69 11.79 6.92
N SER A 29 10.14 11.75 5.70
CA SER A 29 10.44 12.74 4.65
C SER A 29 9.99 14.14 5.07
N TRP A 30 8.79 14.31 5.65
CA TRP A 30 8.32 15.61 6.11
C TRP A 30 9.19 16.20 7.24
N LYS A 31 9.66 15.35 8.17
CA LYS A 31 10.64 15.80 9.19
C LYS A 31 11.96 16.25 8.55
N ASN A 32 12.44 15.52 7.54
CA ASN A 32 13.64 15.90 6.78
C ASN A 32 13.46 17.23 6.03
N PHE A 33 12.23 17.58 5.63
CA PHE A 33 11.89 18.87 5.02
C PHE A 33 11.72 20.01 6.05
N GLY A 34 11.99 19.75 7.33
CA GLY A 34 11.91 20.75 8.39
C GLY A 34 10.51 20.96 8.97
N HIS A 35 9.57 20.04 8.76
CA HIS A 35 8.27 20.10 9.42
C HIS A 35 8.32 19.46 10.81
N GLU A 36 7.64 20.08 11.77
CA GLU A 36 7.41 19.50 13.10
C GLU A 36 6.21 18.55 13.03
N ILE A 37 6.41 17.28 13.35
CA ILE A 37 5.35 16.26 13.25
C ILE A 37 5.11 15.64 14.62
N GLU A 38 3.91 15.83 15.14
CA GLU A 38 3.40 15.09 16.30
C GLU A 38 2.50 13.94 15.83
N ILE A 39 2.63 12.78 16.47
CA ILE A 39 1.96 11.55 16.03
C ILE A 39 1.04 11.05 17.14
N ILE A 40 -0.23 10.85 16.83
CA ILE A 40 -1.19 10.15 17.68
C ILE A 40 -1.51 8.80 17.06
N LYS A 41 -1.31 7.74 17.83
CA LYS A 41 -1.67 6.37 17.47
C LYS A 41 -2.85 5.88 18.31
N PRO A 42 -4.10 5.98 17.81
CA PRO A 42 -5.21 5.26 18.42
C PRO A 42 -4.98 3.75 18.29
N ASN A 43 -4.94 3.02 19.40
CA ASN A 43 -4.66 1.59 19.39
C ASN A 43 -5.81 0.78 19.99
N PHE A 44 -6.39 -0.11 19.17
CA PHE A 44 -7.47 -0.98 19.61
C PHE A 44 -6.90 -2.19 20.35
N LEU A 45 -7.10 -2.24 21.66
CA LEU A 45 -6.51 -3.24 22.55
C LEU A 45 -6.83 -4.68 22.16
N LEU A 46 -8.07 -4.96 21.78
CA LEU A 46 -8.49 -6.30 21.38
C LEU A 46 -7.73 -6.78 20.13
N ASN A 47 -7.45 -5.88 19.16
CA ASN A 47 -6.63 -6.22 18.00
C ASN A 47 -5.19 -6.56 18.38
N SER A 48 -4.62 -5.86 19.36
CA SER A 48 -3.26 -6.15 19.85
C SER A 48 -3.20 -7.51 20.53
N PHE A 49 -4.23 -7.85 21.30
CA PHE A 49 -4.35 -9.15 21.96
C PHE A 49 -4.54 -10.28 20.95
N ILE A 50 -5.50 -10.18 20.03
CA ILE A 50 -5.77 -11.21 19.01
C ILE A 50 -4.56 -11.43 18.09
N ARG A 51 -3.86 -10.36 17.71
CA ARG A 51 -2.71 -10.43 16.80
C ARG A 51 -1.38 -10.71 17.51
N ARG A 52 -1.41 -10.95 18.84
CA ARG A 52 -0.21 -11.16 19.66
C ARG A 52 0.86 -10.08 19.46
N LYS A 53 0.43 -8.82 19.30
CA LYS A 53 1.34 -7.67 19.20
C LYS A 53 1.82 -7.27 20.59
N PRO A 54 3.01 -6.65 20.71
CA PRO A 54 3.46 -6.09 21.97
C PRO A 54 2.42 -5.10 22.52
N PHE A 55 2.13 -5.19 23.81
CA PHE A 55 1.23 -4.28 24.48
C PHE A 55 2.00 -3.06 24.99
N TYR A 56 1.55 -1.88 24.63
CA TYR A 56 2.05 -0.62 25.15
C TYR A 56 0.94 0.08 25.93
N LYS A 57 1.26 0.58 27.14
CA LYS A 57 0.33 1.44 27.91
C LYS A 57 0.09 2.77 27.20
N ASN A 58 -0.91 3.54 27.67
CA ASN A 58 -1.03 4.92 27.22
C ASN A 58 0.21 5.70 27.58
N GLY A 59 0.76 6.49 26.65
CA GLY A 59 1.98 7.23 26.86
C GLY A 59 2.73 7.52 25.57
N ILE A 60 3.84 8.25 25.70
CA ILE A 60 4.68 8.62 24.55
C ILE A 60 5.84 7.64 24.45
N TYR A 61 6.05 7.10 23.24
CA TYR A 61 7.13 6.18 22.88
C TYR A 61 7.75 6.65 21.56
N ASP A 62 9.02 6.91 21.55
CA ASP A 62 9.76 7.41 20.36
C ASP A 62 9.04 8.59 19.66
N GLY A 63 8.42 9.49 20.43
CA GLY A 63 7.68 10.64 19.91
C GLY A 63 6.28 10.29 19.38
N VAL A 64 5.77 9.07 19.61
CA VAL A 64 4.42 8.63 19.26
C VAL A 64 3.55 8.56 20.52
N LEU A 65 2.47 9.32 20.55
CA LEU A 65 1.47 9.24 21.60
C LEU A 65 0.55 8.05 21.35
N ASN A 66 0.76 6.96 22.09
CA ASN A 66 -0.10 5.78 22.03
C ASN A 66 -1.33 5.95 22.92
N LEU A 67 -2.50 5.78 22.35
CA LEU A 67 -3.78 5.91 23.05
C LEU A 67 -4.61 4.64 22.85
N ASN A 68 -4.70 3.83 23.91
CA ASN A 68 -5.44 2.58 23.89
C ASN A 68 -6.94 2.81 24.11
N TYR A 69 -7.76 2.11 23.37
CA TYR A 69 -9.19 2.07 23.57
C TYR A 69 -9.72 0.63 23.58
N GLN A 70 -10.79 0.38 24.35
CA GLN A 70 -11.29 -0.97 24.64
C GLN A 70 -12.60 -1.34 23.97
N THR A 71 -13.32 -0.38 23.44
CA THR A 71 -14.63 -0.64 22.85
C THR A 71 -14.49 -1.36 21.52
N PRO A 72 -15.11 -2.55 21.33
CA PRO A 72 -15.02 -3.31 20.09
C PRO A 72 -15.60 -2.57 18.88
N PHE A 73 -16.33 -1.50 19.11
CA PHE A 73 -17.09 -0.78 18.10
C PHE A 73 -16.78 0.70 18.11
N TRP A 74 -15.56 1.17 18.11
CA TRP A 74 -15.19 2.56 17.80
C TRP A 74 -16.06 3.65 18.47
N PHE A 75 -16.94 3.27 19.40
CA PHE A 75 -18.04 4.07 19.89
C PHE A 75 -17.61 5.29 20.68
N ASP A 76 -16.40 5.29 21.25
CA ASP A 76 -16.02 6.41 22.11
C ASP A 76 -14.52 6.62 22.28
N ILE A 77 -13.76 6.45 21.21
CA ILE A 77 -12.32 6.79 21.22
C ILE A 77 -12.13 8.20 21.75
N SER A 78 -12.95 9.15 21.34
CA SER A 78 -12.79 10.56 21.69
C SER A 78 -13.04 10.86 23.16
N ARG A 79 -14.01 10.22 23.84
CA ARG A 79 -14.26 10.47 25.27
C ARG A 79 -13.09 10.03 26.12
N LYS A 80 -12.54 8.83 25.87
CA LYS A 80 -11.40 8.31 26.62
C LYS A 80 -10.08 9.03 26.29
N ILE A 81 -9.92 9.53 25.08
CA ILE A 81 -8.73 10.28 24.68
C ILE A 81 -8.74 11.69 25.30
N ARG A 82 -9.90 12.36 25.40
CA ARG A 82 -10.00 13.66 26.07
C ARG A 82 -9.63 13.64 27.55
N THR A 83 -9.85 12.55 28.24
CA THR A 83 -9.55 12.42 29.67
C THR A 83 -8.09 12.08 29.98
N GLY A 84 -7.26 11.81 28.98
CA GLY A 84 -5.86 11.42 29.16
C GLY A 84 -4.82 12.43 28.67
N ILE A 85 -5.25 13.52 28.01
CA ILE A 85 -4.33 14.53 27.44
C ILE A 85 -4.68 15.90 28.02
N THR A 86 -4.00 16.26 29.09
CA THR A 86 -4.25 17.52 29.82
C THR A 86 -3.86 18.79 29.06
N ASN A 87 -2.95 18.69 28.04
CA ASN A 87 -2.41 19.84 27.29
C ASN A 87 -2.59 19.75 25.77
N PHE A 88 -3.46 18.86 25.27
CA PHE A 88 -3.67 18.73 23.85
C PHE A 88 -4.69 19.75 23.34
N SER A 89 -4.24 20.68 22.49
CA SER A 89 -5.12 21.60 21.75
C SER A 89 -4.95 21.36 20.25
N PRO A 90 -5.97 20.87 19.55
CA PRO A 90 -5.88 20.65 18.10
C PRO A 90 -5.72 21.95 17.30
N LYS A 91 -5.96 23.10 17.91
CA LYS A 91 -5.80 24.43 17.29
C LYS A 91 -4.33 24.86 17.15
N ASN A 92 -3.40 24.15 17.79
CA ASN A 92 -1.97 24.47 17.76
C ASN A 92 -1.23 23.86 16.56
N TYR A 93 -1.95 23.29 15.58
CA TYR A 93 -1.36 22.68 14.40
C TYR A 93 -1.79 23.41 13.14
N ASP A 94 -0.86 23.60 12.22
CA ASP A 94 -1.12 24.18 10.90
C ASP A 94 -1.91 23.22 10.02
N LEU A 95 -1.72 21.89 10.22
CA LEU A 95 -2.32 20.85 9.43
C LEU A 95 -2.60 19.61 10.28
N VAL A 96 -3.77 18.99 10.10
CA VAL A 96 -4.14 17.71 10.69
C VAL A 96 -4.32 16.69 9.55
N ILE A 97 -3.55 15.61 9.57
CA ILE A 97 -3.65 14.51 8.59
C ILE A 97 -4.02 13.22 9.34
N ALA A 98 -5.09 12.59 8.93
CA ALA A 98 -5.60 11.39 9.59
C ALA A 98 -5.74 10.22 8.62
N HIS A 99 -5.10 9.10 8.92
CA HIS A 99 -5.15 7.89 8.10
C HIS A 99 -5.84 6.75 8.81
N MET A 100 -6.45 5.87 8.03
CA MET A 100 -7.17 4.69 8.49
C MET A 100 -8.46 5.05 9.24
N PRO A 101 -9.41 4.11 9.36
CA PRO A 101 -10.72 4.41 9.97
C PRO A 101 -10.62 5.04 11.36
N CYS A 102 -9.71 4.54 12.21
CA CYS A 102 -9.51 5.09 13.54
C CYS A 102 -9.05 6.53 13.53
N GLY A 103 -8.05 6.83 12.70
CA GLY A 103 -7.49 8.17 12.60
C GLY A 103 -8.52 9.16 12.06
N ILE A 104 -9.21 8.80 10.98
CA ILE A 104 -10.22 9.65 10.33
C ILE A 104 -11.37 9.98 11.27
N LEU A 105 -11.96 8.95 11.92
CA LEU A 105 -13.05 9.15 12.87
C LEU A 105 -12.62 9.92 14.13
N PHE A 106 -11.36 9.77 14.54
CA PHE A 106 -10.83 10.55 15.65
C PHE A 106 -10.62 12.02 15.26
N ALA A 107 -10.05 12.30 14.08
CA ALA A 107 -9.85 13.66 13.60
C ALA A 107 -11.19 14.41 13.44
N ASP A 108 -12.20 13.78 12.87
CA ASP A 108 -13.56 14.34 12.75
C ASP A 108 -14.11 14.78 14.10
N ARG A 109 -13.88 13.99 15.14
CA ARG A 109 -14.36 14.32 16.51
C ARG A 109 -13.56 15.40 17.22
N LEU A 110 -12.36 15.71 16.77
CA LEU A 110 -11.61 16.87 17.29
C LEU A 110 -12.28 18.20 16.90
N GLY A 111 -13.12 18.19 15.87
CA GLY A 111 -13.84 19.38 15.39
C GLY A 111 -12.92 20.43 14.77
N VAL A 112 -11.81 20.02 14.20
CA VAL A 112 -10.85 20.87 13.47
C VAL A 112 -10.77 20.45 12.00
N PRO A 113 -10.37 21.36 11.09
CA PRO A 113 -10.10 20.99 9.71
C PRO A 113 -9.04 19.88 9.61
N PHE A 114 -9.30 18.85 8.80
CA PHE A 114 -8.35 17.75 8.62
C PHE A 114 -8.38 17.19 7.20
N VAL A 115 -7.32 16.48 6.84
CA VAL A 115 -7.17 15.69 5.62
C VAL A 115 -7.37 14.22 5.94
N ALA A 116 -8.25 13.55 5.20
CA ALA A 116 -8.51 12.13 5.35
C ALA A 116 -7.64 11.30 4.39
N GLY A 117 -6.69 10.55 4.92
CA GLY A 117 -5.89 9.57 4.17
C GLY A 117 -6.67 8.27 3.99
N PHE A 118 -7.25 8.08 2.83
CA PHE A 118 -8.21 7.02 2.51
C PHE A 118 -7.55 5.71 2.05
N HIS A 119 -7.93 4.60 2.67
CA HIS A 119 -7.42 3.24 2.44
C HIS A 119 -8.53 2.25 2.08
N ASN A 120 -8.18 1.03 1.68
CA ASN A 120 -9.17 -0.03 1.41
C ASN A 120 -10.02 -0.40 2.64
N SER A 121 -9.48 -0.26 3.84
CA SER A 121 -10.25 -0.47 5.08
C SER A 121 -11.40 0.52 5.20
N ASP A 122 -11.20 1.78 4.78
CA ASP A 122 -12.21 2.83 4.79
C ASP A 122 -13.28 2.54 3.73
N LEU A 123 -12.86 2.13 2.52
CA LEU A 123 -13.76 1.67 1.48
C LEU A 123 -14.60 0.46 1.94
N THR A 124 -13.99 -0.48 2.66
CA THR A 124 -14.69 -1.65 3.21
C THR A 124 -15.80 -1.23 4.18
N ILE A 125 -15.56 -0.22 5.02
CA ILE A 125 -16.61 0.31 5.92
C ILE A 125 -17.78 0.91 5.14
N LEU A 126 -17.50 1.59 4.03
CA LEU A 126 -18.50 2.22 3.19
C LEU A 126 -19.33 1.21 2.37
N THR A 127 -18.73 0.08 2.00
CA THR A 127 -19.32 -0.87 1.04
C THR A 127 -19.84 -2.16 1.67
N ASN A 128 -19.26 -2.61 2.79
CA ASN A 128 -19.67 -3.87 3.42
C ASN A 128 -20.97 -3.69 4.22
N PRO A 129 -22.03 -4.48 3.93
CA PRO A 129 -23.32 -4.39 4.63
C PRO A 129 -23.24 -4.55 6.16
N LEU A 130 -22.25 -5.28 6.68
CA LEU A 130 -22.06 -5.47 8.13
C LEU A 130 -21.79 -4.16 8.90
N TYR A 131 -21.28 -3.13 8.22
CA TYR A 131 -21.00 -1.82 8.84
C TYR A 131 -22.14 -0.81 8.67
N ARG A 132 -23.25 -1.19 8.01
CA ARG A 132 -24.33 -0.30 7.56
C ARG A 132 -24.96 0.55 8.69
N PHE A 133 -25.14 -0.02 9.88
CA PHE A 133 -25.94 0.63 10.90
C PHE A 133 -25.21 1.70 11.74
N HIS A 134 -23.89 1.59 11.92
CA HIS A 134 -23.18 2.49 12.80
C HIS A 134 -21.95 3.14 12.17
N PHE A 135 -21.11 2.36 11.47
CA PHE A 135 -19.83 2.85 11.00
C PHE A 135 -19.90 3.58 9.67
N LYS A 136 -20.71 3.07 8.74
CA LYS A 136 -20.85 3.66 7.40
C LYS A 136 -21.24 5.13 7.52
N LYS A 137 -22.34 5.47 8.21
CA LYS A 137 -22.81 6.85 8.37
C LYS A 137 -21.78 7.76 9.04
N ARG A 138 -21.04 7.23 10.02
CA ARG A 138 -19.98 8.01 10.68
C ARG A 138 -18.81 8.28 9.75
N MET A 139 -18.38 7.28 8.98
CA MET A 139 -17.32 7.45 7.98
C MET A 139 -17.76 8.42 6.88
N GLU A 140 -18.98 8.31 6.38
CA GLU A 140 -19.57 9.24 5.42
C GLU A 140 -19.52 10.68 5.95
N ASN A 141 -19.95 10.91 7.18
CA ASN A 141 -19.92 12.23 7.80
C ASN A 141 -18.49 12.74 7.98
N ALA A 142 -17.56 11.89 8.45
CA ALA A 142 -16.17 12.27 8.60
C ALA A 142 -15.52 12.65 7.25
N LEU A 143 -15.83 11.90 6.18
CA LEU A 143 -15.36 12.24 4.84
C LEU A 143 -16.00 13.52 4.29
N LYS A 144 -17.28 13.79 4.62
CA LYS A 144 -17.94 15.07 4.28
C LYS A 144 -17.25 16.26 4.97
N ASN A 145 -16.89 16.10 6.24
CA ASN A 145 -16.27 17.14 7.05
C ASN A 145 -14.77 17.33 6.74
N ALA A 146 -14.10 16.31 6.17
CA ALA A 146 -12.72 16.43 5.74
C ALA A 146 -12.56 17.51 4.67
N LYS A 147 -11.53 18.35 4.80
CA LYS A 147 -11.17 19.39 3.82
C LYS A 147 -10.63 18.79 2.54
N ALA A 148 -9.90 17.69 2.64
CA ALA A 148 -9.38 16.95 1.50
C ALA A 148 -9.37 15.45 1.79
N ILE A 149 -9.44 14.63 0.73
CA ILE A 149 -9.38 13.17 0.78
C ILE A 149 -8.21 12.69 -0.06
N ALA A 150 -7.21 12.12 0.60
CA ALA A 150 -5.99 11.60 -0.02
C ALA A 150 -6.11 10.08 -0.24
N CYS A 151 -6.52 9.66 -1.42
CA CYS A 151 -6.59 8.25 -1.79
C CYS A 151 -5.20 7.66 -2.04
N ARG A 152 -4.96 6.44 -1.54
CA ARG A 152 -3.65 5.79 -1.65
C ARG A 152 -3.29 5.30 -3.05
N SER A 153 -4.27 5.20 -3.97
CA SER A 153 -4.07 4.79 -5.37
C SER A 153 -5.14 5.38 -6.29
N PHE A 154 -4.87 5.39 -7.59
CA PHE A 154 -5.83 5.80 -8.61
C PHE A 154 -7.08 4.91 -8.59
N ALA A 155 -6.89 3.60 -8.55
CA ALA A 155 -7.99 2.64 -8.45
C ALA A 155 -8.86 2.87 -7.20
N LEU A 156 -8.26 3.28 -6.07
CA LEU A 156 -9.02 3.56 -4.85
C LEU A 156 -9.79 4.89 -4.97
N LYS A 157 -9.22 5.92 -5.61
CA LYS A 157 -9.93 7.16 -5.94
C LYS A 157 -11.13 6.89 -6.82
N GLU A 158 -10.96 6.12 -7.90
CA GLU A 158 -12.03 5.73 -8.81
C GLU A 158 -13.18 5.01 -8.06
N LYS A 159 -12.83 4.01 -7.23
CA LYS A 159 -13.81 3.27 -6.41
C LYS A 159 -14.57 4.17 -5.43
N LEU A 160 -13.90 5.15 -4.82
CA LEU A 160 -14.54 6.13 -3.94
C LEU A 160 -15.50 7.03 -4.71
N LEU A 161 -15.05 7.62 -5.81
CA LEU A 161 -15.83 8.57 -6.60
C LEU A 161 -16.99 7.92 -7.36
N LYS A 162 -16.90 6.63 -7.67
CA LYS A 162 -18.05 5.86 -8.18
C LYS A 162 -19.21 5.79 -7.19
N ILE A 163 -18.93 5.85 -5.88
CA ILE A 163 -19.95 5.78 -4.82
C ILE A 163 -20.35 7.18 -4.37
N TYR A 164 -19.39 8.11 -4.29
CA TYR A 164 -19.52 9.48 -3.80
C TYR A 164 -18.92 10.48 -4.78
N PRO A 165 -19.55 10.71 -5.95
CA PRO A 165 -19.02 11.64 -6.96
C PRO A 165 -18.90 13.07 -6.46
N GLU A 166 -19.69 13.43 -5.43
CA GLU A 166 -19.63 14.75 -4.79
C GLU A 166 -18.32 15.05 -4.07
N PHE A 167 -17.44 14.06 -3.90
CA PHE A 167 -16.13 14.27 -3.28
C PHE A 167 -15.01 14.56 -4.30
N GLU A 168 -15.31 14.65 -5.60
CA GLU A 168 -14.29 14.74 -6.64
C GLU A 168 -13.33 15.91 -6.46
N GLU A 169 -13.86 17.12 -6.23
CA GLU A 169 -13.06 18.34 -6.11
C GLU A 169 -12.08 18.33 -4.93
N LYS A 170 -12.41 17.62 -3.85
CA LYS A 170 -11.56 17.49 -2.67
C LYS A 170 -10.75 16.19 -2.61
N THR A 171 -10.81 15.33 -3.66
CA THR A 171 -10.15 14.04 -3.66
C THR A 171 -8.96 14.01 -4.60
N PHE A 172 -7.79 13.69 -4.08
CA PHE A 172 -6.56 13.51 -4.87
C PHE A 172 -5.89 12.17 -4.55
N VAL A 173 -4.89 11.80 -5.36
CA VAL A 173 -4.11 10.57 -5.15
C VAL A 173 -2.81 10.92 -4.46
N ALA A 174 -2.53 10.23 -3.34
CA ALA A 174 -1.30 10.34 -2.56
C ALA A 174 -0.62 8.96 -2.48
N PRO A 175 0.10 8.53 -3.52
CA PRO A 175 0.74 7.24 -3.58
C PRO A 175 1.89 7.13 -2.57
N SER A 176 2.27 5.91 -2.22
CA SER A 176 3.50 5.66 -1.47
C SER A 176 4.70 5.68 -2.39
N GLY A 177 5.84 6.14 -1.88
CA GLY A 177 7.12 6.05 -2.57
C GLY A 177 8.05 5.01 -1.95
N ILE A 178 9.07 4.63 -2.71
CA ILE A 178 10.18 3.78 -2.25
C ILE A 178 11.41 4.62 -1.90
N ASP A 179 12.33 4.01 -1.15
CA ASP A 179 13.67 4.58 -0.95
C ASP A 179 14.41 4.63 -2.29
N GLU A 180 14.95 5.80 -2.66
CA GLU A 180 15.66 6.01 -3.92
C GLU A 180 16.86 5.07 -4.07
N ASN A 181 17.51 4.70 -2.96
CA ASN A 181 18.63 3.76 -2.96
C ASN A 181 18.25 2.34 -3.45
N LEU A 182 16.96 2.01 -3.51
CA LEU A 182 16.49 0.73 -4.05
C LEU A 182 16.52 0.69 -5.58
N ILE A 183 16.58 1.83 -6.26
CA ILE A 183 16.61 1.92 -7.71
C ILE A 183 18.00 1.49 -8.18
N LYS A 184 18.10 0.30 -8.74
CA LYS A 184 19.33 -0.28 -9.29
C LYS A 184 19.12 -0.56 -10.77
N GLU A 185 19.65 0.29 -11.61
CA GLU A 185 19.54 0.16 -13.06
C GLU A 185 20.44 -0.95 -13.59
N ASN A 186 20.04 -2.19 -13.34
CA ASN A 186 20.62 -3.34 -14.01
C ASN A 186 19.75 -3.68 -15.23
N LEU A 187 20.30 -3.49 -16.42
CA LEU A 187 19.60 -3.76 -17.69
C LEU A 187 19.96 -5.13 -18.28
N GLU A 188 20.76 -5.93 -17.61
CA GLU A 188 21.10 -7.30 -18.03
C GLU A 188 19.96 -8.28 -17.68
N LYS A 189 18.78 -7.99 -18.21
CA LYS A 189 17.60 -8.82 -18.09
C LYS A 189 17.43 -9.69 -19.33
N PHE A 190 16.73 -10.79 -19.19
CA PHE A 190 16.51 -11.74 -20.28
C PHE A 190 17.82 -12.30 -20.87
N SER A 191 18.84 -12.45 -20.03
CA SER A 191 20.17 -12.97 -20.43
C SER A 191 20.20 -14.50 -20.61
N THR A 192 19.12 -15.18 -20.28
CA THR A 192 19.00 -16.64 -20.38
C THR A 192 17.85 -17.03 -21.34
N PRO A 193 17.91 -18.25 -21.95
CA PRO A 193 16.82 -18.73 -22.82
C PRO A 193 15.46 -18.83 -22.12
N LYS A 194 15.46 -19.02 -20.79
CA LYS A 194 14.26 -19.09 -19.99
C LYS A 194 13.95 -17.75 -19.35
N ILE A 195 12.68 -17.35 -19.35
CA ILE A 195 12.22 -16.14 -18.65
C ILE A 195 12.07 -16.45 -17.18
N LYS A 196 12.76 -15.68 -16.35
CA LYS A 196 12.69 -15.77 -14.90
C LYS A 196 11.57 -14.89 -14.36
N ILE A 197 10.55 -15.52 -13.81
CA ILE A 197 9.39 -14.84 -13.22
C ILE A 197 9.44 -14.97 -11.70
N VAL A 198 9.20 -13.87 -11.01
CA VAL A 198 9.06 -13.86 -9.55
C VAL A 198 7.71 -13.29 -9.13
N THR A 199 7.11 -13.89 -8.10
CA THR A 199 5.99 -13.32 -7.37
C THR A 199 6.32 -13.32 -5.88
N CYS A 200 5.92 -12.25 -5.16
CA CYS A 200 6.21 -12.09 -3.75
C CYS A 200 4.98 -11.59 -3.01
N ALA A 201 4.38 -12.45 -2.21
CA ALA A 201 3.29 -12.08 -1.31
C ALA A 201 3.11 -13.12 -0.20
N ASN A 202 2.68 -12.68 0.98
CA ASN A 202 2.15 -13.60 1.98
C ASN A 202 0.78 -14.11 1.53
N TYR A 203 0.47 -15.38 1.84
CA TYR A 203 -0.76 -16.00 1.39
C TYR A 203 -1.99 -15.26 1.87
N LYS A 204 -2.75 -14.87 0.88
CA LYS A 204 -4.16 -14.48 1.01
C LYS A 204 -4.83 -14.79 -0.32
N LYS A 205 -6.03 -15.34 -0.29
CA LYS A 205 -6.76 -15.78 -1.48
C LYS A 205 -6.83 -14.70 -2.57
N TYR A 206 -7.00 -13.45 -2.17
CA TYR A 206 -7.08 -12.32 -3.09
C TYR A 206 -5.75 -11.98 -3.83
N LYS A 207 -4.64 -12.62 -3.47
CA LYS A 207 -3.35 -12.48 -4.18
C LYS A 207 -3.29 -13.30 -5.47
N ASN A 208 -4.23 -14.22 -5.68
CA ASN A 208 -4.44 -14.97 -6.92
C ASN A 208 -3.20 -15.73 -7.44
N ILE A 209 -2.35 -16.22 -6.53
CA ILE A 209 -1.12 -16.95 -6.91
C ILE A 209 -1.42 -18.24 -7.64
N GLU A 210 -2.54 -18.88 -7.32
CA GLU A 210 -3.02 -20.08 -8.02
C GLU A 210 -3.18 -19.85 -9.52
N LEU A 211 -3.66 -18.65 -9.91
CA LEU A 211 -3.80 -18.28 -11.33
C LEU A 211 -2.43 -18.17 -12.02
N VAL A 212 -1.44 -17.57 -11.32
CA VAL A 212 -0.07 -17.44 -11.84
C VAL A 212 0.57 -18.80 -12.01
N LEU A 213 0.45 -19.69 -11.01
CA LEU A 213 0.97 -21.06 -11.08
C LEU A 213 0.40 -21.83 -12.25
N THR A 214 -0.94 -21.80 -12.43
CA THR A 214 -1.63 -22.48 -13.50
C THR A 214 -1.25 -21.94 -14.88
N ALA A 215 -1.19 -20.62 -15.04
CA ALA A 215 -0.83 -19.98 -16.29
C ALA A 215 0.63 -20.28 -16.69
N ALA A 216 1.56 -20.15 -15.76
CA ALA A 216 2.99 -20.35 -16.01
C ALA A 216 3.33 -21.81 -16.33
N LYS A 217 2.62 -22.80 -15.72
CA LYS A 217 2.81 -24.22 -16.02
C LYS A 217 2.54 -24.54 -17.50
N ALA A 218 1.64 -23.83 -18.14
CA ALA A 218 1.22 -24.05 -19.51
C ALA A 218 2.11 -23.36 -20.56
N ILE A 219 3.28 -22.83 -20.15
CA ILE A 219 4.19 -22.09 -21.04
C ILE A 219 5.61 -22.64 -20.88
N ASP A 220 6.16 -23.19 -21.95
CA ASP A 220 7.55 -23.64 -21.96
C ASP A 220 8.53 -22.47 -21.86
N GLY A 221 9.70 -22.72 -21.25
CA GLY A 221 10.75 -21.72 -21.13
C GLY A 221 10.51 -20.67 -20.04
N ILE A 222 9.66 -20.96 -19.05
CA ILE A 222 9.46 -20.15 -17.86
C ILE A 222 10.07 -20.81 -16.63
N GLU A 223 10.79 -20.03 -15.84
CA GLU A 223 11.19 -20.36 -14.47
C GLU A 223 10.40 -19.48 -13.49
N LEU A 224 9.50 -20.09 -12.70
CA LEU A 224 8.68 -19.34 -11.74
C LEU A 224 9.18 -19.54 -10.31
N THR A 225 9.42 -18.41 -9.62
CA THR A 225 9.79 -18.37 -8.20
C THR A 225 8.69 -17.71 -7.37
N ILE A 226 8.26 -18.38 -6.31
CA ILE A 226 7.23 -17.93 -5.37
C ILE A 226 7.89 -17.60 -4.03
N ILE A 227 7.70 -16.36 -3.54
CA ILE A 227 8.25 -15.88 -2.25
C ILE A 227 7.09 -15.50 -1.32
N GLY A 228 7.14 -15.93 -0.07
CA GLY A 228 6.17 -15.58 0.96
C GLY A 228 5.79 -16.73 1.88
N LYS A 229 5.03 -16.44 2.92
CA LYS A 229 4.46 -17.46 3.81
C LYS A 229 3.17 -18.01 3.21
N TRP A 230 3.07 -19.34 3.09
CA TRP A 230 1.92 -20.06 2.53
C TRP A 230 1.41 -21.10 3.51
N THR A 231 0.10 -21.21 3.68
CA THR A 231 -0.53 -22.15 4.62
C THR A 231 -0.62 -23.57 4.07
N ASP A 232 -0.79 -23.69 2.75
CA ASP A 232 -0.89 -25.00 2.07
C ASP A 232 0.04 -25.02 0.85
N THR A 233 1.32 -25.15 1.13
CA THR A 233 2.36 -25.20 0.08
C THR A 233 2.20 -26.43 -0.82
N GLN A 234 1.70 -27.56 -0.30
CA GLN A 234 1.54 -28.78 -1.09
C GLN A 234 0.46 -28.63 -2.17
N LYS A 235 -0.68 -28.02 -1.82
CA LYS A 235 -1.73 -27.72 -2.79
C LYS A 235 -1.22 -26.82 -3.92
N LEU A 236 -0.43 -25.79 -3.59
CA LEU A 236 0.16 -24.89 -4.58
C LEU A 236 1.20 -25.60 -5.47
N LYS A 237 2.04 -26.47 -4.89
CA LYS A 237 3.00 -27.28 -5.65
C LYS A 237 2.32 -28.21 -6.65
N ASN A 238 1.14 -28.75 -6.32
CA ASN A 238 0.39 -29.60 -7.24
C ASN A 238 -0.10 -28.83 -8.47
N LEU A 239 -0.37 -27.50 -8.35
CA LEU A 239 -0.75 -26.66 -9.50
C LEU A 239 0.43 -26.47 -10.46
N ASN A 240 1.65 -26.30 -9.94
CA ASN A 240 2.86 -26.20 -10.75
C ASN A 240 4.05 -26.82 -10.03
N PRO A 241 4.37 -28.10 -10.29
CA PRO A 241 5.49 -28.82 -9.66
C PRO A 241 6.87 -28.22 -9.97
N HIS A 242 6.99 -27.49 -11.08
CA HIS A 242 8.24 -26.89 -11.53
C HIS A 242 8.53 -25.51 -10.90
N ALA A 243 7.54 -24.93 -10.22
CA ALA A 243 7.74 -23.64 -9.53
C ALA A 243 8.62 -23.80 -8.28
N LYS A 244 9.52 -22.85 -8.07
CA LYS A 244 10.38 -22.81 -6.89
C LYS A 244 9.69 -22.05 -5.76
N PHE A 245 9.44 -22.70 -4.63
CA PHE A 245 8.83 -22.10 -3.44
C PHE A 245 9.92 -21.83 -2.40
N LEU A 246 10.25 -20.56 -2.17
CA LEU A 246 11.35 -20.15 -1.25
C LEU A 246 10.87 -19.84 0.16
N GLY A 247 9.54 -19.86 0.42
CA GLY A 247 9.02 -19.45 1.72
C GLY A 247 9.24 -17.95 1.99
N TYR A 248 9.17 -17.57 3.26
CA TYR A 248 9.49 -16.19 3.69
C TYR A 248 10.98 -15.90 3.46
N GLN A 249 11.26 -14.74 2.88
CA GLN A 249 12.61 -14.23 2.71
C GLN A 249 12.74 -12.82 3.31
N PRO A 250 13.89 -12.44 3.86
CA PRO A 250 14.17 -11.06 4.25
C PRO A 250 14.07 -10.11 3.05
N LYS A 251 13.79 -8.83 3.33
CA LYS A 251 13.55 -7.83 2.26
C LYS A 251 14.71 -7.71 1.28
N GLU A 252 15.93 -7.68 1.77
CA GLU A 252 17.15 -7.60 0.96
C GLU A 252 17.22 -8.77 -0.03
N LYS A 253 16.93 -9.99 0.45
CA LYS A 253 16.93 -11.19 -0.39
C LYS A 253 15.80 -11.17 -1.43
N VAL A 254 14.62 -10.63 -1.06
CA VAL A 254 13.52 -10.44 -2.02
C VAL A 254 13.95 -9.52 -3.15
N LEU A 255 14.57 -8.37 -2.82
CA LEU A 255 15.07 -7.42 -3.81
C LEU A 255 16.15 -8.03 -4.72
N ASP A 256 17.06 -8.83 -4.16
CA ASP A 256 18.08 -9.54 -4.96
C ASP A 256 17.45 -10.55 -5.92
N LEU A 257 16.43 -11.29 -5.47
CA LEU A 257 15.69 -12.21 -6.33
C LEU A 257 14.93 -11.48 -7.44
N MET A 258 14.35 -10.29 -7.15
CA MET A 258 13.74 -9.44 -8.16
C MET A 258 14.78 -8.93 -9.19
N ARG A 259 15.98 -8.52 -8.74
CA ARG A 259 17.05 -8.09 -9.64
C ARG A 259 17.51 -9.22 -10.58
N GLN A 260 17.45 -10.48 -10.12
CA GLN A 260 17.78 -11.66 -10.90
C GLN A 260 16.64 -12.17 -11.79
N SER A 261 15.44 -11.59 -11.65
CA SER A 261 14.24 -11.98 -12.39
C SER A 261 13.92 -10.99 -13.49
N ASP A 262 13.33 -11.46 -14.57
CA ASP A 262 12.94 -10.66 -15.73
C ASP A 262 11.58 -10.01 -15.56
N VAL A 263 10.66 -10.77 -14.95
CA VAL A 263 9.25 -10.38 -14.79
C VAL A 263 8.83 -10.53 -13.33
N PHE A 264 8.11 -9.54 -12.84
CA PHE A 264 7.35 -9.64 -11.60
C PHE A 264 5.86 -9.66 -11.91
N ILE A 265 5.13 -10.61 -11.33
CA ILE A 265 3.68 -10.71 -11.50
C ILE A 265 2.97 -10.92 -10.17
N LEU A 266 1.94 -10.11 -9.91
CA LEU A 266 1.06 -10.30 -8.75
C LEU A 266 -0.36 -9.79 -9.10
N PRO A 267 -1.27 -10.66 -9.60
CA PRO A 267 -2.61 -10.27 -10.04
C PRO A 267 -3.58 -10.21 -8.86
N SER A 268 -3.28 -9.36 -7.86
CA SER A 268 -4.09 -9.19 -6.64
C SER A 268 -5.45 -8.57 -6.94
N LYS A 269 -6.46 -8.84 -6.06
CA LYS A 269 -7.72 -8.10 -5.98
C LYS A 269 -7.89 -7.52 -4.58
N GLY A 270 -8.14 -6.21 -4.46
CA GLY A 270 -8.28 -5.53 -3.17
C GLY A 270 -6.96 -5.07 -2.57
N GLU A 271 -5.95 -4.82 -3.39
CA GLU A 271 -4.71 -4.17 -2.96
C GLU A 271 -4.93 -2.67 -2.77
N THR A 272 -4.44 -2.10 -1.67
CA THR A 272 -4.55 -0.64 -1.46
C THR A 272 -3.63 0.12 -2.40
N PHE A 273 -2.38 -0.35 -2.54
CA PHE A 273 -1.36 0.24 -3.39
C PHE A 273 -0.38 -0.81 -3.91
N GLY A 274 0.30 -1.54 -3.00
CA GLY A 274 1.22 -2.62 -3.35
C GLY A 274 2.65 -2.14 -3.57
N MET A 275 3.36 -1.81 -2.49
CA MET A 275 4.77 -1.40 -2.53
C MET A 275 5.68 -2.36 -3.30
N VAL A 276 5.35 -3.64 -3.29
CA VAL A 276 6.12 -4.70 -3.96
C VAL A 276 6.23 -4.49 -5.49
N TYR A 277 5.24 -3.85 -6.10
CA TYR A 277 5.32 -3.52 -7.53
C TYR A 277 6.35 -2.42 -7.80
N LEU A 278 6.41 -1.39 -6.96
CA LEU A 278 7.45 -0.36 -7.07
C LEU A 278 8.85 -0.96 -6.83
N GLU A 279 8.96 -1.88 -5.87
CA GLU A 279 10.20 -2.61 -5.58
C GLU A 279 10.64 -3.46 -6.78
N ALA A 280 9.71 -4.09 -7.48
CA ALA A 280 9.97 -4.85 -8.70
C ALA A 280 10.41 -3.96 -9.87
N MET A 281 9.73 -2.83 -10.09
CA MET A 281 10.12 -1.85 -11.09
C MET A 281 11.52 -1.28 -10.81
N ALA A 282 11.81 -0.95 -9.54
CA ALA A 282 13.12 -0.46 -9.10
C ALA A 282 14.25 -1.51 -9.26
N SER A 283 13.85 -2.78 -9.33
CA SER A 283 14.75 -3.92 -9.59
C SER A 283 14.85 -4.26 -11.08
N GLY A 284 14.24 -3.48 -11.97
CA GLY A 284 14.26 -3.68 -13.43
C GLY A 284 13.37 -4.84 -13.93
N CYS A 285 12.38 -5.28 -13.16
CA CYS A 285 11.42 -6.27 -13.66
C CYS A 285 10.37 -5.61 -14.56
N ILE A 286 10.00 -6.27 -15.67
CA ILE A 286 8.71 -5.99 -16.32
C ILE A 286 7.62 -6.37 -15.33
N THR A 287 6.84 -5.40 -14.88
CA THR A 287 5.91 -5.58 -13.76
C THR A 287 4.48 -5.73 -14.26
N ILE A 288 3.79 -6.78 -13.78
CA ILE A 288 2.41 -7.10 -14.14
C ILE A 288 1.53 -6.99 -12.90
N CYS A 289 0.48 -6.18 -12.96
CA CYS A 289 -0.53 -6.01 -11.90
C CYS A 289 -1.95 -6.27 -12.41
N SER A 290 -2.94 -6.26 -11.52
CA SER A 290 -4.35 -6.31 -11.91
C SER A 290 -4.84 -4.96 -12.40
N GLU A 291 -5.75 -4.99 -13.38
CA GLU A 291 -6.55 -3.82 -13.78
C GLU A 291 -7.45 -3.34 -12.65
N HIS A 292 -7.66 -2.02 -12.57
CA HIS A 292 -8.55 -1.35 -11.60
C HIS A 292 -8.24 -1.68 -10.13
N ASP A 293 -6.98 -2.01 -9.82
CA ASP A 293 -6.57 -2.35 -8.44
C ASP A 293 -5.13 -1.97 -8.14
N GLY A 294 -4.85 -1.71 -6.84
CA GLY A 294 -3.50 -1.44 -6.37
C GLY A 294 -2.79 -0.31 -7.13
N ILE A 295 -1.74 -0.67 -7.85
CA ILE A 295 -0.83 0.25 -8.54
C ILE A 295 -1.28 0.60 -9.98
N ASP A 296 -2.42 0.10 -10.42
CA ASP A 296 -2.98 0.50 -11.72
C ASP A 296 -3.14 2.03 -11.80
N GLY A 297 -2.82 2.60 -12.96
CA GLY A 297 -2.70 4.04 -13.18
C GLY A 297 -1.26 4.57 -13.03
N ILE A 298 -0.40 3.93 -12.21
CA ILE A 298 1.06 4.12 -12.23
C ILE A 298 1.67 3.17 -13.26
N ILE A 299 1.31 1.88 -13.22
CA ILE A 299 1.61 0.97 -14.32
C ILE A 299 0.63 1.25 -15.44
N LYS A 300 1.17 1.67 -16.58
CA LYS A 300 0.42 1.95 -17.82
C LYS A 300 0.66 0.81 -18.78
N ASN A 301 -0.43 0.09 -19.10
CA ASN A 301 -0.40 -1.11 -19.95
C ASN A 301 0.39 -0.92 -21.24
N GLY A 302 1.37 -1.79 -21.48
CA GLY A 302 2.25 -1.76 -22.65
C GLY A 302 3.28 -0.62 -22.70
N LYS A 303 3.33 0.30 -21.69
CA LYS A 303 4.26 1.43 -21.68
C LYS A 303 5.42 1.22 -20.69
N ASN A 304 5.11 0.92 -19.44
CA ASN A 304 6.09 0.73 -18.37
C ASN A 304 5.87 -0.55 -17.56
N GLY A 305 5.00 -1.41 -18.02
CA GLY A 305 4.57 -2.68 -17.46
C GLY A 305 3.25 -3.10 -18.08
N PHE A 306 2.56 -4.05 -17.46
CA PHE A 306 1.28 -4.55 -17.96
C PHE A 306 0.23 -4.63 -16.87
N THR A 307 -1.02 -4.44 -17.26
CA THR A 307 -2.20 -4.72 -16.44
C THR A 307 -2.96 -5.90 -17.01
N VAL A 308 -3.56 -6.73 -16.16
CA VAL A 308 -4.32 -7.92 -16.59
C VAL A 308 -5.60 -8.07 -15.79
N VAL A 309 -6.64 -8.58 -16.42
CA VAL A 309 -7.77 -9.17 -15.70
C VAL A 309 -7.28 -10.45 -15.00
N PRO A 310 -7.49 -10.60 -13.68
CA PRO A 310 -6.96 -11.76 -12.94
C PRO A 310 -7.69 -13.08 -13.31
N ASN A 311 -7.30 -13.67 -14.41
CA ASN A 311 -7.69 -15.03 -14.84
C ASN A 311 -6.53 -15.72 -15.55
N VAL A 312 -6.60 -17.03 -15.67
CA VAL A 312 -5.52 -17.86 -16.22
C VAL A 312 -5.23 -17.51 -17.69
N THR A 313 -6.25 -17.26 -18.49
CA THR A 313 -6.11 -16.99 -19.93
C THR A 313 -5.36 -15.68 -20.15
N GLU A 314 -5.78 -14.59 -19.51
CA GLU A 314 -5.14 -13.29 -19.63
C GLU A 314 -3.70 -13.31 -19.12
N ILE A 315 -3.45 -13.97 -17.98
CA ILE A 315 -2.08 -14.13 -17.46
C ILE A 315 -1.22 -14.92 -18.45
N LYS A 316 -1.75 -16.01 -19.03
CA LYS A 316 -1.04 -16.79 -20.04
C LYS A 316 -0.73 -15.98 -21.30
N ASN A 317 -1.71 -15.21 -21.77
CA ASN A 317 -1.56 -14.36 -22.96
C ASN A 317 -0.45 -13.33 -22.77
N ILE A 318 -0.45 -12.61 -21.62
CA ILE A 318 0.57 -11.58 -21.38
C ILE A 318 1.97 -12.17 -21.17
N LEU A 319 2.09 -13.33 -20.51
CA LEU A 319 3.38 -14.01 -20.36
C LEU A 319 3.92 -14.50 -21.71
N ASN A 320 3.07 -15.04 -22.60
CA ASN A 320 3.46 -15.39 -23.97
C ASN A 320 3.82 -14.15 -24.78
N HIS A 321 3.08 -13.04 -24.64
CA HIS A 321 3.42 -11.77 -25.29
C HIS A 321 4.82 -11.32 -24.90
N ILE A 322 5.15 -11.26 -23.60
CA ILE A 322 6.47 -10.89 -23.11
C ILE A 322 7.55 -11.87 -23.62
N LYS A 323 7.24 -13.16 -23.67
CA LYS A 323 8.14 -14.17 -24.19
C LYS A 323 8.51 -13.93 -25.67
N ASN A 324 7.57 -13.45 -26.47
CA ASN A 324 7.74 -13.22 -27.90
C ASN A 324 8.25 -11.80 -28.24
N MET A 325 8.34 -10.90 -27.27
CA MET A 325 8.90 -9.56 -27.48
C MET A 325 10.38 -9.61 -27.86
N THR A 326 10.79 -8.68 -28.68
CA THR A 326 12.20 -8.45 -28.99
C THR A 326 12.95 -7.93 -27.75
N GLN A 327 14.26 -8.07 -27.75
CA GLN A 327 15.09 -7.55 -26.66
C GLN A 327 14.96 -6.02 -26.52
N ASN A 328 14.82 -5.31 -27.64
CA ASN A 328 14.65 -3.85 -27.64
C ASN A 328 13.32 -3.43 -26.99
N GLU A 329 12.22 -4.10 -27.31
CA GLU A 329 10.91 -3.82 -26.69
C GLU A 329 10.95 -4.05 -25.18
N ARG A 330 11.53 -5.17 -24.72
CA ARG A 330 11.71 -5.46 -23.30
C ARG A 330 12.57 -4.40 -22.60
N LYS A 331 13.68 -4.00 -23.23
CA LYS A 331 14.58 -2.95 -22.73
C LYS A 331 13.86 -1.62 -22.58
N LEU A 332 13.04 -1.23 -23.58
CA LEU A 332 12.25 -0.01 -23.54
C LEU A 332 11.25 -0.01 -22.38
N LEU A 333 10.52 -1.12 -22.16
CA LEU A 333 9.61 -1.26 -21.03
C LEU A 333 10.32 -1.09 -19.68
N ILE A 334 11.50 -1.69 -19.52
CA ILE A 334 12.30 -1.59 -18.30
C ILE A 334 12.79 -0.16 -18.09
N GLN A 335 13.27 0.51 -19.15
CA GLN A 335 13.70 1.91 -19.09
C GLN A 335 12.54 2.84 -18.69
N ASN A 336 11.37 2.65 -19.28
CA ASN A 336 10.16 3.39 -18.92
C ASN A 336 9.73 3.09 -17.48
N GLY A 337 9.92 1.86 -17.01
CA GLY A 337 9.74 1.47 -15.62
C GLY A 337 10.65 2.27 -14.67
N PHE A 338 11.94 2.38 -14.98
CA PHE A 338 12.89 3.20 -14.21
C PHE A 338 12.56 4.69 -14.25
N GLN A 339 12.17 5.23 -15.40
CA GLN A 339 11.71 6.62 -15.49
C GLN A 339 10.48 6.87 -14.62
N THR A 340 9.53 5.93 -14.62
CA THR A 340 8.34 6.00 -13.77
C THR A 340 8.71 5.96 -12.30
N ILE A 341 9.50 4.96 -11.86
CA ILE A 341 9.77 4.77 -10.43
C ILE A 341 10.56 5.94 -9.81
N ARG A 342 11.37 6.65 -10.58
CA ARG A 342 12.02 7.88 -10.14
C ARG A 342 11.06 9.02 -9.76
N GLN A 343 9.82 8.97 -10.22
CA GLN A 343 8.75 9.91 -9.80
C GLN A 343 8.05 9.45 -8.52
N TYR A 344 8.26 8.19 -8.11
CA TYR A 344 7.64 7.60 -6.93
C TYR A 344 8.66 7.24 -5.85
N THR A 345 9.66 8.11 -5.62
CA THR A 345 10.53 8.03 -4.44
C THR A 345 9.78 8.51 -3.19
N ALA A 346 10.23 8.09 -2.01
CA ALA A 346 9.57 8.44 -0.75
C ALA A 346 9.48 9.96 -0.57
N ASP A 347 10.55 10.69 -0.87
CA ASP A 347 10.60 12.14 -0.71
C ASP A 347 9.70 12.87 -1.73
N LYS A 348 9.73 12.47 -3.00
CA LYS A 348 8.83 13.06 -4.01
C LYS A 348 7.35 12.81 -3.67
N CYS A 349 6.99 11.58 -3.31
CA CYS A 349 5.61 11.30 -2.91
C CYS A 349 5.18 12.06 -1.66
N ALA A 350 6.09 12.27 -0.70
CA ALA A 350 5.82 13.05 0.49
C ALA A 350 5.66 14.55 0.17
N GLN A 351 6.49 15.10 -0.72
CA GLN A 351 6.38 16.48 -1.19
C GLN A 351 5.07 16.70 -1.96
N ASP A 352 4.77 15.81 -2.92
CA ASP A 352 3.56 15.88 -3.73
C ASP A 352 2.30 15.78 -2.86
N TYR A 353 2.33 14.96 -1.81
CA TYR A 353 1.21 14.85 -0.89
C TYR A 353 0.87 16.21 -0.27
N LEU A 354 1.85 16.92 0.32
CA LEU A 354 1.62 18.25 0.89
C LEU A 354 1.19 19.26 -0.17
N GLN A 355 1.81 19.25 -1.35
CA GLN A 355 1.44 20.15 -2.44
C GLN A 355 -0.02 19.94 -2.89
N GLN A 356 -0.47 18.68 -3.01
CA GLN A 356 -1.85 18.38 -3.36
C GLN A 356 -2.84 18.84 -2.29
N ILE A 357 -2.51 18.73 -1.00
CA ILE A 357 -3.33 19.27 0.08
C ILE A 357 -3.56 20.77 -0.13
N PHE A 358 -2.49 21.54 -0.37
CA PHE A 358 -2.60 22.99 -0.54
C PHE A 358 -3.30 23.43 -1.83
N LYS A 359 -3.34 22.57 -2.86
CA LYS A 359 -4.10 22.87 -4.07
C LYS A 359 -5.61 22.68 -3.90
N VAL A 360 -6.01 21.80 -3.00
CA VAL A 360 -7.41 21.40 -2.81
C VAL A 360 -8.06 22.16 -1.65
N MET A 361 -7.26 22.60 -0.66
CA MET A 361 -7.72 23.43 0.48
C MET A 361 -7.79 24.92 0.15
#